data_91ec70d40e0d55dcae04194e79a4e41b
#
_entry.id   91ec70d40e0d55dcae04194e79a4e41b
#
_cell.length_a   1.000
_cell.length_b   1.000
_cell.length_c   1.000
_cell.angle_alpha   90.00
_cell.angle_beta   90.00
_cell.angle_gamma   90.00
#
_symmetry.space_group_name_H-M   'P 1'
#
loop_
_entity.id
_entity.type
_entity.pdbx_description
1 polymer ?
#
loop_
_entity_poly.entity_id
_entity_poly.type
_entity_poly.pdbx_seq_one_letter_code
_entity_poly.pdbx_strand_id
1 'polypeptide(L)'
;TVVGDGQIGIYNPDDVRGVQLGGALKNIYALGIGLLDGYYEKNLGGNSDNSLFHVSNRIFAEMTHLGMALGGKESTFSGLSGLTDLMLSCFGQDARDRQYGHDYVYGKASKEHRSNGLFGLRALPTMISLEPDKYPVASTIYSIIVQKNDLEKVMSDVVYRLRRF
;
A
#
# COMPACT_ATOMS: atom_id res chain seq x y z
N THR A 1 3.66 28.50 -0.78
CA THR A 1 4.85 29.26 -1.20
C THR A 1 5.37 28.67 -2.48
N VAL A 2 5.49 29.48 -3.54
CA VAL A 2 6.09 29.10 -4.81
C VAL A 2 7.58 29.50 -4.74
N VAL A 3 8.47 28.57 -5.06
CA VAL A 3 9.93 28.81 -5.07
C VAL A 3 10.45 28.64 -6.50
N GLY A 4 11.27 29.60 -6.94
CA GLY A 4 11.85 29.58 -8.28
C GLY A 4 10.98 30.31 -9.32
N ASP A 5 11.10 29.90 -10.59
CA ASP A 5 10.42 30.48 -11.74
C ASP A 5 8.94 30.06 -11.91
N GLY A 6 8.34 29.53 -10.86
CA GLY A 6 6.93 29.06 -10.87
C GLY A 6 6.73 27.61 -11.28
N GLN A 7 7.80 26.87 -11.57
CA GLN A 7 7.70 25.46 -11.97
C GLN A 7 7.59 24.50 -10.78
N ILE A 8 8.01 24.92 -9.57
CA ILE A 8 7.97 24.09 -8.37
C ILE A 8 7.11 24.77 -7.31
N GLY A 9 5.98 24.15 -6.98
CA GLY A 9 5.17 24.52 -5.83
C GLY A 9 5.63 23.79 -4.56
N ILE A 10 5.98 24.55 -3.51
CA ILE A 10 6.25 23.97 -2.20
C ILE A 10 5.00 24.14 -1.34
N TYR A 11 4.42 23.03 -0.97
CA TYR A 11 3.33 22.98 0.01
C TYR A 11 3.93 22.65 1.39
N ASN A 12 3.72 23.55 2.37
CA ASN A 12 4.17 23.37 3.74
C ASN A 12 2.95 23.06 4.63
N PRO A 13 2.61 21.77 4.83
CA PRO A 13 1.50 21.40 5.70
C PRO A 13 1.89 21.62 7.16
N ASP A 14 0.90 21.94 7.99
CA ASP A 14 1.02 22.05 9.44
C ASP A 14 0.96 20.67 10.15
N ASP A 15 1.05 19.58 9.38
CA ASP A 15 0.96 18.18 9.82
C ASP A 15 2.18 17.37 9.34
N VAL A 16 3.33 17.63 9.93
CA VAL A 16 4.58 16.93 9.64
C VAL A 16 4.43 15.42 9.87
N ARG A 17 3.70 15.04 10.93
CA ARG A 17 3.46 13.63 11.27
C ARG A 17 2.64 12.92 10.21
N GLY A 18 1.56 13.54 9.74
CA GLY A 18 0.72 12.97 8.68
C GLY A 18 1.49 12.81 7.37
N VAL A 19 2.34 13.78 6.99
CA VAL A 19 3.20 13.68 5.80
C VAL A 19 4.15 12.49 5.91
N GLN A 20 4.82 12.33 7.04
CA GLN A 20 5.74 11.20 7.28
C GLN A 20 5.01 9.85 7.25
N LEU A 21 3.82 9.79 7.88
CA LEU A 21 2.98 8.59 7.88
C LEU A 21 2.49 8.26 6.47
N GLY A 22 2.02 9.25 5.70
CA GLY A 22 1.63 9.07 4.30
C GLY A 22 2.74 8.44 3.48
N GLY A 23 3.96 9.01 3.56
CA GLY A 23 5.14 8.52 2.88
C GLY A 23 5.57 7.10 3.29
N ALA A 24 5.33 6.69 4.54
CA ALA A 24 5.63 5.33 5.01
C ALA A 24 4.53 4.32 4.62
N LEU A 25 3.27 4.67 4.87
CA LEU A 25 2.11 3.77 4.67
C LEU A 25 1.88 3.46 3.19
N LYS A 26 2.01 4.44 2.29
CA LYS A 26 1.84 4.22 0.84
C LYS A 26 2.66 3.05 0.31
N ASN A 27 3.89 2.90 0.81
CA ASN A 27 4.80 1.84 0.37
C ASN A 27 4.33 0.46 0.83
N ILE A 28 3.71 0.36 2.01
CA ILE A 28 3.10 -0.87 2.51
C ILE A 28 1.94 -1.29 1.59
N TYR A 29 1.07 -0.34 1.24
CA TYR A 29 -0.06 -0.63 0.37
C TYR A 29 0.35 -0.93 -1.07
N ALA A 30 1.43 -0.31 -1.57
CA ALA A 30 2.01 -0.66 -2.86
C ALA A 30 2.48 -2.13 -2.92
N LEU A 31 3.03 -2.68 -1.82
CA LEU A 31 3.30 -4.12 -1.73
C LEU A 31 2.03 -4.95 -1.94
N GLY A 32 0.91 -4.55 -1.33
CA GLY A 32 -0.38 -5.23 -1.45
C GLY A 32 -0.91 -5.22 -2.88
N ILE A 33 -0.81 -4.09 -3.57
CA ILE A 33 -1.15 -3.96 -5.00
C ILE A 33 -0.29 -4.92 -5.83
N GLY A 34 1.01 -5.00 -5.56
CA GLY A 34 1.92 -5.92 -6.25
C GLY A 34 1.57 -7.40 -6.00
N LEU A 35 1.22 -7.77 -4.78
CA LEU A 35 0.76 -9.13 -4.47
C LEU A 35 -0.51 -9.50 -5.26
N LEU A 36 -1.47 -8.59 -5.33
CA LEU A 36 -2.73 -8.80 -6.04
C LEU A 36 -2.49 -8.93 -7.54
N ASP A 37 -1.69 -8.04 -8.11
CA ASP A 37 -1.34 -8.01 -9.53
C ASP A 37 -0.64 -9.30 -9.96
N GLY A 38 0.43 -9.69 -9.24
CA GLY A 38 1.15 -10.93 -9.50
C GLY A 38 0.29 -12.19 -9.33
N TYR A 39 -0.63 -12.18 -8.35
CA TYR A 39 -1.55 -13.29 -8.17
C TYR A 39 -2.53 -13.44 -9.33
N TYR A 40 -3.12 -12.33 -9.81
CA TYR A 40 -3.99 -12.34 -10.99
C TYR A 40 -3.27 -12.82 -12.23
N GLU A 41 -2.06 -12.29 -12.48
CA GLU A 41 -1.26 -12.69 -13.64
C GLU A 41 -0.95 -14.20 -13.60
N LYS A 42 -0.46 -14.69 -12.46
CA LYS A 42 -0.02 -16.08 -12.31
C LYS A 42 -1.17 -17.09 -12.35
N ASN A 43 -2.29 -16.79 -11.69
CA ASN A 43 -3.31 -17.80 -11.40
C ASN A 43 -4.59 -17.62 -12.21
N LEU A 44 -4.89 -16.44 -12.73
CA LEU A 44 -6.14 -16.13 -13.39
C LEU A 44 -5.97 -15.75 -14.85
N GLY A 45 -4.73 -15.53 -15.31
CA GLY A 45 -4.39 -15.28 -16.72
C GLY A 45 -5.07 -14.06 -17.33
N GLY A 46 -5.54 -13.11 -16.49
CA GLY A 46 -6.37 -12.00 -16.91
C GLY A 46 -5.81 -10.64 -16.48
N ASN A 47 -6.43 -9.58 -17.01
CA ASN A 47 -6.18 -8.21 -16.59
C ASN A 47 -6.72 -7.98 -15.17
N SER A 48 -5.88 -7.49 -14.28
CA SER A 48 -6.21 -7.17 -12.88
C SER A 48 -6.76 -5.75 -12.69
N ASP A 49 -6.76 -4.89 -13.71
CA ASP A 49 -7.01 -3.45 -13.60
C ASP A 49 -8.27 -3.11 -12.77
N ASN A 50 -9.41 -3.66 -13.12
CA ASN A 50 -10.65 -3.39 -12.38
C ASN A 50 -10.55 -3.76 -10.89
N SER A 51 -9.92 -4.90 -10.59
CA SER A 51 -9.70 -5.35 -9.20
C SER A 51 -8.71 -4.45 -8.47
N LEU A 52 -7.64 -4.03 -9.14
CA LEU A 52 -6.65 -3.12 -8.58
C LEU A 52 -7.26 -1.76 -8.24
N PHE A 53 -8.06 -1.18 -9.15
CA PHE A 53 -8.75 0.09 -8.90
C PHE A 53 -9.80 -0.03 -7.78
N HIS A 54 -10.54 -1.13 -7.73
CA HIS A 54 -11.49 -1.37 -6.65
C HIS A 54 -10.80 -1.46 -5.28
N VAL A 55 -9.69 -2.20 -5.20
CA VAL A 55 -8.89 -2.33 -3.98
C VAL A 55 -8.24 -1.00 -3.59
N SER A 56 -7.84 -0.18 -4.55
CA SER A 56 -7.21 1.12 -4.27
C SER A 56 -8.10 2.06 -3.47
N ASN A 57 -9.40 2.05 -3.72
CA ASN A 57 -10.37 2.81 -2.91
C ASN A 57 -10.38 2.36 -1.44
N ARG A 58 -10.35 1.05 -1.21
CA ARG A 58 -10.28 0.48 0.14
C ARG A 58 -8.94 0.78 0.81
N ILE A 59 -7.85 0.67 0.06
CA ILE A 59 -6.50 1.03 0.50
C ILE A 59 -6.46 2.48 0.95
N PHE A 60 -6.99 3.40 0.15
CA PHE A 60 -6.99 4.81 0.50
C PHE A 60 -7.77 5.09 1.80
N ALA A 61 -8.97 4.53 1.92
CA ALA A 61 -9.78 4.66 3.13
C ALA A 61 -9.07 4.07 4.36
N GLU A 62 -8.47 2.89 4.23
CA GLU A 62 -7.74 2.24 5.32
C GLU A 62 -6.47 3.00 5.66
N MET A 63 -5.69 3.46 4.68
CA MET A 63 -4.48 4.27 4.90
C MET A 63 -4.80 5.56 5.66
N THR A 64 -5.89 6.22 5.29
CA THR A 64 -6.35 7.43 5.98
C THR A 64 -6.74 7.12 7.43
N HIS A 65 -7.56 6.09 7.66
CA HIS A 65 -7.96 5.67 8.98
C HIS A 65 -6.77 5.28 9.86
N LEU A 66 -5.85 4.48 9.32
CA LEU A 66 -4.63 4.05 10.01
C LEU A 66 -3.71 5.25 10.32
N GLY A 67 -3.54 6.15 9.37
CA GLY A 67 -2.74 7.35 9.55
C GLY A 67 -3.31 8.30 10.60
N MET A 68 -4.63 8.46 10.64
CA MET A 68 -5.31 9.23 11.69
C MET A 68 -5.15 8.58 13.07
N ALA A 69 -5.29 7.27 13.16
CA ALA A 69 -5.08 6.52 14.41
C ALA A 69 -3.64 6.65 14.93
N LEU A 70 -2.68 6.87 14.03
CA LEU A 70 -1.28 7.15 14.35
C LEU A 70 -0.99 8.65 14.59
N GLY A 71 -1.99 9.52 14.53
CA GLY A 71 -1.93 10.94 14.89
C GLY A 71 -1.67 11.90 13.73
N GLY A 72 -1.89 11.50 12.49
CA GLY A 72 -1.96 12.39 11.33
C GLY A 72 -3.34 13.02 11.16
N LYS A 73 -3.44 14.10 10.36
CA LYS A 73 -4.70 14.76 10.02
C LYS A 73 -5.30 14.16 8.74
N GLU A 74 -6.62 13.97 8.70
CA GLU A 74 -7.33 13.44 7.53
C GLU A 74 -7.03 14.23 6.25
N SER A 75 -7.01 15.57 6.35
CA SER A 75 -6.74 16.46 5.21
C SER A 75 -5.38 16.22 4.55
N THR A 76 -4.38 15.73 5.32
CA THR A 76 -3.06 15.40 4.78
C THR A 76 -3.11 14.18 3.88
N PHE A 77 -3.91 13.17 4.27
CA PHE A 77 -4.05 11.93 3.48
C PHE A 77 -4.88 12.15 2.21
N SER A 78 -5.79 13.10 2.20
CA SER A 78 -6.57 13.47 0.99
C SER A 78 -5.79 14.34 0.01
N GLY A 79 -4.63 14.86 0.40
CA GLY A 79 -3.78 15.75 -0.38
C GLY A 79 -2.62 15.04 -1.12
N LEU A 80 -1.64 15.87 -1.53
CA LEU A 80 -0.47 15.43 -2.30
C LEU A 80 0.37 14.37 -1.58
N SER A 81 0.55 14.53 -0.27
CA SER A 81 1.35 13.60 0.55
C SER A 81 0.62 12.29 0.92
N GLY A 82 -0.65 12.19 0.59
CA GLY A 82 -1.47 11.00 0.81
C GLY A 82 -1.90 10.35 -0.50
N LEU A 83 -3.08 10.74 -1.02
CA LEU A 83 -3.70 10.09 -2.19
C LEU A 83 -2.80 10.11 -3.43
N THR A 84 -2.23 11.27 -3.80
CA THR A 84 -1.42 11.37 -5.02
C THR A 84 -0.16 10.50 -4.92
N ASP A 85 0.52 10.55 -3.78
CA ASP A 85 1.74 9.78 -3.56
C ASP A 85 1.47 8.27 -3.44
N LEU A 86 0.30 7.89 -2.88
CA LEU A 86 -0.18 6.51 -2.89
C LEU A 86 -0.40 6.02 -4.33
N MET A 87 -1.10 6.80 -5.16
CA MET A 87 -1.36 6.41 -6.55
C MET A 87 -0.07 6.24 -7.34
N LEU A 88 0.90 7.13 -7.19
CA LEU A 88 2.22 7.00 -7.81
C LEU A 88 2.94 5.72 -7.34
N SER A 89 2.85 5.38 -6.06
CA SER A 89 3.49 4.18 -5.50
C SER A 89 2.80 2.89 -5.93
N CYS A 90 1.49 2.93 -6.21
CA CYS A 90 0.72 1.78 -6.66
C CYS A 90 0.77 1.55 -8.17
N PHE A 91 0.82 2.62 -8.98
CA PHE A 91 0.63 2.54 -10.43
C PHE A 91 1.74 3.19 -11.25
N GLY A 92 2.70 3.87 -10.63
CA GLY A 92 3.86 4.46 -11.32
C GLY A 92 4.75 3.39 -11.96
N GLN A 93 5.43 3.75 -13.05
CA GLN A 93 6.33 2.84 -13.76
C GLN A 93 7.49 2.32 -12.90
N ASP A 94 8.00 3.17 -11.98
CA ASP A 94 9.12 2.86 -11.09
C ASP A 94 8.66 2.48 -9.66
N ALA A 95 7.46 1.92 -9.53
CA ALA A 95 6.86 1.55 -8.24
C ALA A 95 7.56 0.31 -7.61
N ARG A 96 8.71 0.54 -7.00
CA ARG A 96 9.60 -0.51 -6.45
C ARG A 96 8.92 -1.44 -5.44
N ASP A 97 8.09 -0.89 -4.55
CA ASP A 97 7.39 -1.70 -3.55
C ASP A 97 6.29 -2.55 -4.20
N ARG A 98 5.58 -2.03 -5.22
CA ARG A 98 4.67 -2.84 -6.04
C ARG A 98 5.42 -3.98 -6.73
N GLN A 99 6.55 -3.68 -7.38
CA GLN A 99 7.37 -4.71 -8.03
C GLN A 99 7.82 -5.79 -7.05
N TYR A 100 8.22 -5.39 -5.84
CA TYR A 100 8.58 -6.36 -4.79
C TYR A 100 7.41 -7.28 -4.45
N GLY A 101 6.19 -6.74 -4.28
CA GLY A 101 4.99 -7.54 -4.02
C GLY A 101 4.67 -8.51 -5.15
N HIS A 102 4.77 -8.06 -6.39
CA HIS A 102 4.60 -8.88 -7.59
C HIS A 102 5.63 -10.03 -7.64
N ASP A 103 6.92 -9.71 -7.47
CA ASP A 103 8.00 -10.69 -7.49
C ASP A 103 7.88 -11.70 -6.34
N TYR A 104 7.31 -11.30 -5.20
CA TYR A 104 7.06 -12.18 -4.07
C TYR A 104 6.13 -13.35 -4.44
N VAL A 105 5.10 -13.11 -5.26
CA VAL A 105 4.19 -14.15 -5.75
C VAL A 105 4.90 -15.22 -6.57
N TYR A 106 5.94 -14.81 -7.31
CA TYR A 106 6.75 -15.70 -8.14
C TYR A 106 7.95 -16.32 -7.39
N GLY A 107 8.10 -16.03 -6.10
CA GLY A 107 9.28 -16.46 -5.34
C GLY A 107 10.58 -15.77 -5.76
N LYS A 108 10.49 -14.66 -6.50
CA LYS A 108 11.63 -13.91 -7.05
C LYS A 108 12.04 -12.70 -6.20
N ALA A 109 11.26 -12.36 -5.16
CA ALA A 109 11.57 -11.23 -4.30
C ALA A 109 12.92 -11.43 -3.59
N SER A 110 13.93 -10.68 -4.00
CA SER A 110 15.28 -10.81 -3.44
C SER A 110 15.44 -10.03 -2.13
N LYS A 111 16.32 -10.50 -1.25
CA LYS A 111 16.69 -9.80 -0.01
C LYS A 111 17.45 -8.49 -0.29
N GLU A 112 18.03 -8.35 -1.47
CA GLU A 112 18.77 -7.18 -1.92
C GLU A 112 17.82 -6.05 -2.37
N HIS A 113 16.58 -6.38 -2.66
CA HIS A 113 15.58 -5.38 -3.02
C HIS A 113 15.20 -4.57 -1.77
N ARG A 114 15.67 -3.32 -1.74
CA ARG A 114 15.37 -2.38 -0.64
C ARG A 114 13.93 -1.88 -0.77
N SER A 115 12.98 -2.64 -0.20
CA SER A 115 11.58 -2.26 -0.12
C SER A 115 11.34 -1.45 1.16
N ASN A 116 10.95 -0.18 1.02
CA ASN A 116 10.56 0.66 2.14
C ASN A 116 9.25 0.14 2.78
N GLY A 117 8.35 -0.39 1.94
CA GLY A 117 7.11 -1.01 2.39
C GLY A 117 7.34 -2.20 3.31
N LEU A 118 8.35 -3.04 3.01
CA LEU A 118 8.70 -4.17 3.87
C LEU A 118 9.20 -3.72 5.25
N PHE A 119 10.03 -2.67 5.32
CA PHE A 119 10.49 -2.11 6.59
C PHE A 119 9.32 -1.53 7.39
N GLY A 120 8.47 -0.71 6.75
CA GLY A 120 7.29 -0.15 7.37
C GLY A 120 6.31 -1.22 7.87
N LEU A 121 6.06 -2.24 7.05
CA LEU A 121 5.17 -3.36 7.38
C LEU A 121 5.63 -4.11 8.63
N ARG A 122 6.94 -4.35 8.79
CA ARG A 122 7.50 -5.01 9.97
C ARG A 122 7.42 -4.15 11.23
N ALA A 123 7.56 -2.83 11.08
CA ALA A 123 7.51 -1.89 12.19
C ALA A 123 6.06 -1.61 12.64
N LEU A 124 5.08 -1.71 11.75
CA LEU A 124 3.71 -1.28 11.99
C LEU A 124 3.06 -1.89 13.25
N PRO A 125 3.22 -3.20 13.55
CA PRO A 125 2.64 -3.80 14.78
C PRO A 125 3.23 -3.27 16.09
N THR A 126 4.39 -2.61 16.04
CA THR A 126 4.96 -1.95 17.24
C THR A 126 4.28 -0.61 17.54
N MET A 127 3.56 -0.06 16.58
CA MET A 127 2.91 1.24 16.67
C MET A 127 1.39 1.12 16.89
N ILE A 128 0.77 0.07 16.33
CA ILE A 128 -0.68 -0.14 16.39
C ILE A 128 -1.01 -1.63 16.24
N SER A 129 -2.11 -2.08 16.86
CA SER A 129 -2.63 -3.43 16.64
C SER A 129 -3.25 -3.54 15.24
N LEU A 130 -2.77 -4.46 14.42
CA LEU A 130 -3.29 -4.74 13.08
C LEU A 130 -4.49 -5.69 13.16
N GLU A 131 -5.60 -5.22 13.73
CA GLU A 131 -6.84 -5.97 13.80
C GLU A 131 -7.43 -6.16 12.38
N PRO A 132 -7.70 -7.43 11.93
CA PRO A 132 -8.18 -7.68 10.56
C PRO A 132 -9.50 -6.99 10.23
N ASP A 133 -10.36 -6.77 11.22
CA ASP A 133 -11.64 -6.08 11.02
C ASP A 133 -11.48 -4.56 10.82
N LYS A 134 -10.43 -3.97 11.39
CA LYS A 134 -10.12 -2.53 11.24
C LYS A 134 -9.21 -2.23 10.07
N TYR A 135 -8.22 -3.09 9.86
CA TYR A 135 -7.15 -2.90 8.89
C TYR A 135 -7.00 -4.15 8.01
N PRO A 136 -8.05 -4.52 7.26
CA PRO A 136 -8.10 -5.77 6.50
C PRO A 136 -6.99 -5.88 5.45
N VAL A 137 -6.62 -4.78 4.79
CA VAL A 137 -5.59 -4.82 3.75
C VAL A 137 -4.20 -4.94 4.37
N ALA A 138 -3.85 -4.07 5.33
CA ALA A 138 -2.54 -4.10 5.99
C ALA A 138 -2.31 -5.42 6.75
N SER A 139 -3.33 -5.95 7.44
CA SER A 139 -3.25 -7.25 8.12
C SER A 139 -3.07 -8.41 7.14
N THR A 140 -3.72 -8.36 5.98
CA THR A 140 -3.54 -9.36 4.92
C THR A 140 -2.11 -9.34 4.38
N ILE A 141 -1.59 -8.16 4.03
CA ILE A 141 -0.20 -8.00 3.55
C ILE A 141 0.78 -8.51 4.62
N TYR A 142 0.56 -8.16 5.89
CA TYR A 142 1.38 -8.60 7.02
C TYR A 142 1.36 -10.13 7.17
N SER A 143 0.19 -10.74 7.07
CA SER A 143 0.01 -12.19 7.20
C SER A 143 0.80 -12.96 6.13
N ILE A 144 0.78 -12.49 4.89
CA ILE A 144 1.49 -13.13 3.77
C ILE A 144 3.00 -12.90 3.89
N ILE A 145 3.43 -11.65 4.03
CA ILE A 145 4.85 -11.29 3.87
C ILE A 145 5.65 -11.55 5.15
N VAL A 146 5.08 -11.24 6.32
CA VAL A 146 5.80 -11.33 7.60
C VAL A 146 5.53 -12.64 8.31
N GLN A 147 4.26 -13.03 8.46
CA GLN A 147 3.88 -14.27 9.13
C GLN A 147 4.05 -15.51 8.25
N LYS A 148 4.29 -15.33 6.93
CA LYS A 148 4.50 -16.43 5.99
C LYS A 148 3.28 -17.36 5.85
N ASN A 149 2.08 -16.83 6.03
CA ASN A 149 0.86 -17.57 5.77
C ASN A 149 0.78 -17.95 4.27
N ASP A 150 0.05 -19.01 3.98
CA ASP A 150 -0.11 -19.52 2.63
C ASP A 150 -0.70 -18.46 1.69
N LEU A 151 0.13 -17.99 0.76
CA LEU A 151 -0.21 -16.91 -0.17
C LEU A 151 -1.41 -17.30 -1.03
N GLU A 152 -1.43 -18.52 -1.59
CA GLU A 152 -2.49 -18.96 -2.50
C GLU A 152 -3.84 -19.01 -1.80
N LYS A 153 -3.88 -19.52 -0.57
CA LYS A 153 -5.09 -19.58 0.24
C LYS A 153 -5.58 -18.17 0.61
N VAL A 154 -4.70 -17.31 1.11
CA VAL A 154 -5.08 -15.95 1.52
C VAL A 154 -5.55 -15.12 0.32
N MET A 155 -4.82 -15.19 -0.81
CA MET A 155 -5.17 -14.40 -2.00
C MET A 155 -6.45 -14.93 -2.68
N SER A 156 -6.70 -16.23 -2.68
CA SER A 156 -7.97 -16.76 -3.20
C SER A 156 -9.18 -16.23 -2.43
N ASP A 157 -9.08 -16.13 -1.10
CA ASP A 157 -10.14 -15.55 -0.26
C ASP A 157 -10.34 -14.05 -0.56
N VAL A 158 -9.25 -13.30 -0.74
CA VAL A 158 -9.31 -11.87 -1.11
C VAL A 158 -10.02 -11.70 -2.46
N VAL A 159 -9.59 -12.44 -3.48
CA VAL A 159 -10.18 -12.37 -4.83
C VAL A 159 -11.65 -12.79 -4.81
N TYR A 160 -11.99 -13.84 -4.07
CA TYR A 160 -13.38 -14.28 -3.92
C TYR A 160 -14.27 -13.16 -3.33
N ARG A 161 -13.79 -12.45 -2.30
CA ARG A 161 -14.52 -11.33 -1.70
C ARG A 161 -14.65 -10.15 -2.66
N LEU A 162 -13.60 -9.85 -3.45
CA LEU A 162 -13.62 -8.76 -4.43
C LEU A 162 -14.63 -8.99 -5.57
N ARG A 163 -14.89 -10.23 -5.95
CA ARG A 163 -15.85 -10.58 -7.03
C ARG A 163 -17.32 -10.49 -6.60
N ARG A 164 -17.62 -10.32 -5.32
CA ARG A 164 -18.99 -10.29 -4.78
C ARG A 164 -19.55 -8.88 -4.61
N PHE A 165 -18.79 -7.87 -4.98
CA PHE A 165 -19.20 -6.47 -5.03
C PHE A 165 -19.16 -5.95 -6.46
#